data_ea79dac8ef090fbf1859a0832e62046f
#
_entry.id   ea79dac8ef090fbf1859a0832e62046f
#
_cell.length_a   1.000
_cell.length_b   1.000
_cell.length_c   1.000
_cell.angle_alpha   90.00
_cell.angle_beta   90.00
_cell.angle_gamma   90.00
#
_symmetry.space_group_name_H-M   'P 1'
#
loop_
_entity.id
_entity.type
_entity.pdbx_description
1 polymer ?
#
loop_
_entity_poly.entity_id
_entity_poly.type
_entity_poly.pdbx_seq_one_letter_code
_entity_poly.pdbx_strand_id
1 'polypeptide(L)'
;MGIKEVIAIAEPLIKRFEGWRSKPYLCSANVPTIGWGSTMYENGDRVTLDDPEISKERGQELFELDAERFLLQVYKACPVLTKHQNKAAAILSWTYNLGPARLRSSTMRTRINQERWEEAVQELKRWNLAAGKVTKGLVLRREAEATLFLLSPSNNKAKDSDVNEDKEPFDKNLRSVLVSYDKIIRVANP
;
A
#
# COMPACT_ATOMS: atom_id res chain seq x y z
N MET A 1 1.92 -18.65 -1.81
CA MET A 1 1.69 -17.34 -1.15
C MET A 1 0.45 -16.73 -1.78
N GLY A 2 -0.59 -16.47 -0.99
CA GLY A 2 -1.88 -16.00 -1.51
C GLY A 2 -1.87 -14.50 -1.82
N ILE A 3 -2.60 -14.11 -2.84
CA ILE A 3 -2.82 -12.70 -3.21
C ILE A 3 -3.52 -11.96 -2.05
N LYS A 4 -4.54 -12.60 -1.46
CA LYS A 4 -5.34 -12.01 -0.38
C LYS A 4 -4.52 -11.66 0.86
N GLU A 5 -3.55 -12.51 1.24
CA GLU A 5 -2.68 -12.24 2.40
C GLU A 5 -1.82 -11.00 2.16
N VAL A 6 -1.27 -10.82 0.98
CA VAL A 6 -0.44 -9.65 0.65
C VAL A 6 -1.29 -8.38 0.63
N ILE A 7 -2.51 -8.45 0.09
CA ILE A 7 -3.45 -7.32 0.09
C ILE A 7 -3.81 -6.94 1.53
N ALA A 8 -4.14 -7.91 2.39
CA ALA A 8 -4.46 -7.68 3.80
C ALA A 8 -3.30 -7.01 4.57
N ILE A 9 -2.04 -7.34 4.23
CA ILE A 9 -0.86 -6.66 4.78
C ILE A 9 -0.76 -5.20 4.32
N ALA A 10 -1.05 -4.93 3.06
CA ALA A 10 -0.91 -3.60 2.48
C ALA A 10 -2.08 -2.66 2.80
N GLU A 11 -3.28 -3.21 3.00
CA GLU A 11 -4.54 -2.49 3.12
C GLU A 11 -4.54 -1.37 4.17
N PRO A 12 -4.12 -1.60 5.45
CA PRO A 12 -4.13 -0.57 6.46
C PRO A 12 -3.23 0.62 6.08
N LEU A 13 -2.09 0.33 5.45
CA LEU A 13 -1.14 1.34 5.00
C LEU A 13 -1.72 2.16 3.84
N ILE A 14 -2.26 1.51 2.83
CA ILE A 14 -2.86 2.18 1.67
C ILE A 14 -4.02 3.06 2.11
N LYS A 15 -5.00 2.50 2.82
CA LYS A 15 -6.20 3.22 3.25
C LYS A 15 -5.90 4.44 4.11
N ARG A 16 -4.86 4.35 4.95
CA ARG A 16 -4.41 5.47 5.77
C ARG A 16 -3.95 6.66 4.93
N PHE A 17 -3.22 6.43 3.85
CA PHE A 17 -2.69 7.51 3.01
C PHE A 17 -3.64 8.00 1.93
N GLU A 18 -4.53 7.13 1.42
CA GLU A 18 -5.53 7.55 0.43
C GLU A 18 -6.70 8.30 1.09
N GLY A 19 -7.06 7.95 2.32
CA GLY A 19 -8.25 8.47 3.00
C GLY A 19 -9.54 7.93 2.37
N TRP A 20 -10.66 8.17 3.04
CA TRP A 20 -11.99 7.74 2.60
C TRP A 20 -12.81 8.90 2.02
N ARG A 21 -13.40 8.68 0.86
CA ARG A 21 -14.37 9.58 0.24
C ARG A 21 -15.55 8.80 -0.30
N SER A 22 -16.75 8.99 0.28
CA SER A 22 -17.97 8.33 -0.18
C SER A 22 -18.48 8.88 -1.51
N LYS A 23 -18.21 10.16 -1.80
CA LYS A 23 -18.60 10.84 -3.05
C LYS A 23 -17.41 10.99 -4.00
N PRO A 24 -17.65 10.98 -5.32
CA PRO A 24 -16.62 11.26 -6.30
C PRO A 24 -15.98 12.64 -6.09
N TYR A 25 -14.68 12.71 -6.34
CA TYR A 25 -13.90 13.94 -6.27
C TYR A 25 -12.78 13.94 -7.30
N LEU A 26 -12.22 15.11 -7.61
CA LEU A 26 -11.01 15.19 -8.42
C LEU A 26 -9.78 14.99 -7.53
N CYS A 27 -8.96 13.99 -7.85
CA CYS A 27 -7.66 13.81 -7.19
C CYS A 27 -6.64 14.88 -7.67
N SER A 28 -5.44 14.90 -7.08
CA SER A 28 -4.37 15.85 -7.44
C SER A 28 -3.91 15.76 -8.91
N ALA A 29 -4.21 14.66 -9.58
CA ALA A 29 -3.96 14.47 -11.00
C ALA A 29 -5.17 14.84 -11.89
N ASN A 30 -6.19 15.49 -11.31
CA ASN A 30 -7.42 15.90 -11.99
C ASN A 30 -8.23 14.73 -12.58
N VAL A 31 -8.18 13.56 -11.93
CA VAL A 31 -8.91 12.34 -12.32
C VAL A 31 -10.06 12.12 -11.33
N PRO A 32 -11.31 11.89 -11.80
CA PRO A 32 -12.42 11.50 -10.94
C PRO A 32 -12.09 10.22 -10.17
N THR A 33 -12.32 10.27 -8.87
CA THR A 33 -11.86 9.25 -7.92
C THR A 33 -12.93 9.07 -6.84
N ILE A 34 -13.09 7.86 -6.31
CA ILE A 34 -14.07 7.53 -5.25
C ILE A 34 -13.47 6.52 -4.26
N GLY A 35 -14.07 6.39 -3.10
CA GLY A 35 -13.66 5.41 -2.09
C GLY A 35 -12.26 5.67 -1.53
N TRP A 36 -11.39 4.68 -1.58
CA TRP A 36 -9.98 4.75 -1.22
C TRP A 36 -9.05 4.93 -2.43
N GLY A 37 -9.45 5.77 -3.40
CA GLY A 37 -8.61 6.10 -4.54
C GLY A 37 -8.98 5.38 -5.84
N SER A 38 -10.13 4.71 -5.91
CA SER A 38 -10.58 4.00 -7.10
C SER A 38 -10.99 4.99 -8.20
N THR A 39 -10.54 4.74 -9.41
CA THR A 39 -10.82 5.55 -10.61
C THR A 39 -11.62 4.79 -11.67
N MET A 40 -11.91 3.53 -11.41
CA MET A 40 -12.57 2.61 -12.34
C MET A 40 -13.33 1.53 -11.59
N TYR A 41 -14.46 1.14 -12.12
CA TYR A 41 -15.30 0.05 -11.62
C TYR A 41 -14.85 -1.33 -12.18
N GLU A 42 -15.48 -2.40 -11.70
CA GLU A 42 -15.20 -3.78 -12.11
C GLU A 42 -15.48 -4.07 -13.59
N ASN A 43 -16.48 -3.39 -14.17
CA ASN A 43 -16.87 -3.52 -15.57
C ASN A 43 -15.95 -2.74 -16.54
N GLY A 44 -14.97 -1.98 -15.99
CA GLY A 44 -14.05 -1.18 -16.77
C GLY A 44 -14.49 0.27 -16.99
N ASP A 45 -15.69 0.67 -16.54
CA ASP A 45 -16.15 2.05 -16.62
C ASP A 45 -15.33 2.94 -15.67
N ARG A 46 -15.08 4.17 -16.12
CA ARG A 46 -14.38 5.16 -15.28
C ARG A 46 -15.34 5.81 -14.32
N VAL A 47 -14.81 6.11 -13.12
CA VAL A 47 -15.52 6.98 -12.18
C VAL A 47 -15.74 8.35 -12.81
N THR A 48 -16.94 8.90 -12.63
CA THR A 48 -17.32 10.26 -13.02
C THR A 48 -17.72 11.09 -11.81
N LEU A 49 -17.78 12.43 -11.94
CA LEU A 49 -18.19 13.29 -10.83
C LEU A 49 -19.70 13.22 -10.55
N ASP A 50 -20.47 12.70 -11.50
CA ASP A 50 -21.93 12.55 -11.41
C ASP A 50 -22.33 11.18 -10.80
N ASP A 51 -21.37 10.32 -10.50
CA ASP A 51 -21.67 9.02 -9.91
C ASP A 51 -22.24 9.17 -8.49
N PRO A 52 -23.12 8.26 -8.07
CA PRO A 52 -23.71 8.33 -6.74
C PRO A 52 -22.69 8.06 -5.64
N GLU A 53 -23.03 8.50 -4.45
CA GLU A 53 -22.30 8.17 -3.23
C GLU A 53 -22.29 6.65 -2.98
N ILE A 54 -21.17 6.12 -2.51
CA ILE A 54 -21.02 4.70 -2.19
C ILE A 54 -20.89 4.44 -0.69
N SER A 55 -21.29 3.25 -0.25
CA SER A 55 -21.06 2.77 1.11
C SER A 55 -19.60 2.36 1.32
N LYS A 56 -19.17 2.18 2.58
CA LYS A 56 -17.84 1.68 2.90
C LYS A 56 -17.61 0.25 2.38
N GLU A 57 -18.64 -0.58 2.41
CA GLU A 57 -18.62 -1.95 1.90
C GLU A 57 -18.36 -1.94 0.39
N ARG A 58 -19.07 -1.09 -0.35
CA ARG A 58 -18.84 -0.92 -1.78
C ARG A 58 -17.43 -0.37 -2.06
N GLY A 59 -16.95 0.56 -1.26
CA GLY A 59 -15.58 1.05 -1.35
C GLY A 59 -14.55 -0.04 -1.08
N GLN A 60 -14.83 -0.97 -0.14
CA GLN A 60 -13.96 -2.12 0.13
C GLN A 60 -13.85 -3.04 -1.08
N GLU A 61 -14.96 -3.34 -1.74
CA GLU A 61 -14.96 -4.15 -2.96
C GLU A 61 -14.09 -3.52 -4.06
N LEU A 62 -14.26 -2.20 -4.31
CA LEU A 62 -13.45 -1.48 -5.29
C LEU A 62 -11.96 -1.46 -4.93
N PHE A 63 -11.66 -1.26 -3.65
CA PHE A 63 -10.28 -1.30 -3.16
C PHE A 63 -9.63 -2.67 -3.40
N GLU A 64 -10.32 -3.76 -3.09
CA GLU A 64 -9.80 -5.12 -3.28
C GLU A 64 -9.52 -5.42 -4.76
N LEU A 65 -10.42 -5.01 -5.65
CA LEU A 65 -10.22 -5.14 -7.10
C LEU A 65 -9.00 -4.36 -7.60
N ASP A 66 -8.84 -3.12 -7.16
CA ASP A 66 -7.71 -2.30 -7.56
C ASP A 66 -6.39 -2.84 -6.97
N ALA A 67 -6.40 -3.25 -5.69
CA ALA A 67 -5.25 -3.84 -5.03
C ALA A 67 -4.80 -5.13 -5.72
N GLU A 68 -5.73 -6.00 -6.12
CA GLU A 68 -5.42 -7.21 -6.87
C GLU A 68 -4.83 -6.88 -8.26
N ARG A 69 -5.44 -5.96 -9.01
CA ARG A 69 -4.92 -5.51 -10.31
C ARG A 69 -3.49 -4.98 -10.18
N PHE A 70 -3.22 -4.15 -9.16
CA PHE A 70 -1.89 -3.60 -8.95
C PHE A 70 -0.89 -4.65 -8.48
N LEU A 71 -1.28 -5.58 -7.60
CA LEU A 71 -0.41 -6.65 -7.12
C LEU A 71 0.04 -7.57 -8.26
N LEU A 72 -0.86 -7.91 -9.17
CA LEU A 72 -0.51 -8.67 -10.38
C LEU A 72 0.52 -7.93 -11.24
N GLN A 73 0.39 -6.59 -11.36
CA GLN A 73 1.40 -5.78 -12.06
C GLN A 73 2.73 -5.71 -11.30
N VAL A 74 2.71 -5.69 -9.96
CA VAL A 74 3.91 -5.79 -9.11
C VAL A 74 4.62 -7.11 -9.36
N TYR A 75 3.90 -8.24 -9.33
CA TYR A 75 4.50 -9.56 -9.58
C TYR A 75 5.03 -9.71 -11.00
N LYS A 76 4.34 -9.13 -12.00
CA LYS A 76 4.85 -9.09 -13.37
C LYS A 76 6.16 -8.31 -13.50
N ALA A 77 6.27 -7.19 -12.78
CA ALA A 77 7.47 -6.34 -12.81
C ALA A 77 8.62 -6.87 -11.91
N CYS A 78 8.27 -7.49 -10.79
CA CYS A 78 9.18 -7.98 -9.76
C CYS A 78 8.82 -9.42 -9.34
N PRO A 79 9.09 -10.44 -10.19
CA PRO A 79 8.70 -11.83 -9.89
C PRO A 79 9.27 -12.38 -8.59
N VAL A 80 10.44 -11.92 -8.17
CA VAL A 80 11.08 -12.32 -6.91
C VAL A 80 10.19 -12.04 -5.69
N LEU A 81 9.34 -11.02 -5.74
CA LEU A 81 8.44 -10.63 -4.65
C LEU A 81 7.35 -11.66 -4.36
N THR A 82 7.09 -12.62 -5.25
CA THR A 82 6.15 -13.71 -4.99
C THR A 82 6.52 -14.56 -3.77
N LYS A 83 7.77 -14.49 -3.31
CA LYS A 83 8.31 -15.19 -2.14
C LYS A 83 8.44 -14.30 -0.89
N HIS A 84 8.08 -13.01 -0.97
CA HIS A 84 8.35 -12.01 0.08
C HIS A 84 7.13 -11.15 0.37
N GLN A 85 6.20 -11.62 1.25
CA GLN A 85 4.90 -10.97 1.52
C GLN A 85 5.02 -9.49 1.91
N ASN A 86 5.83 -9.18 2.93
CA ASN A 86 5.97 -7.81 3.42
C ASN A 86 6.56 -6.88 2.37
N LYS A 87 7.54 -7.39 1.61
CA LYS A 87 8.13 -6.63 0.50
C LYS A 87 7.12 -6.40 -0.63
N ALA A 88 6.35 -7.43 -0.99
CA ALA A 88 5.27 -7.31 -1.98
C ALA A 88 4.20 -6.31 -1.54
N ALA A 89 3.77 -6.36 -0.26
CA ALA A 89 2.79 -5.45 0.30
C ALA A 89 3.28 -3.99 0.31
N ALA A 90 4.54 -3.75 0.65
CA ALA A 90 5.14 -2.42 0.60
C ALA A 90 5.18 -1.86 -0.83
N ILE A 91 5.58 -2.69 -1.81
CA ILE A 91 5.62 -2.29 -3.22
C ILE A 91 4.21 -2.18 -3.81
N LEU A 92 3.23 -2.94 -3.32
CA LEU A 92 1.83 -2.74 -3.65
C LEU A 92 1.36 -1.35 -3.21
N SER A 93 1.62 -0.94 -1.95
CA SER A 93 1.29 0.41 -1.46
C SER A 93 1.95 1.51 -2.32
N TRP A 94 3.22 1.35 -2.64
CA TRP A 94 3.95 2.28 -3.50
C TRP A 94 3.33 2.35 -4.91
N THR A 95 2.97 1.20 -5.49
CA THR A 95 2.39 1.10 -6.83
C THR A 95 0.97 1.64 -6.88
N TYR A 96 0.19 1.45 -5.80
CA TYR A 96 -1.14 2.02 -5.65
C TYR A 96 -1.11 3.56 -5.74
N ASN A 97 -0.09 4.18 -5.13
CA ASN A 97 0.09 5.64 -5.14
C ASN A 97 0.63 6.18 -6.47
N LEU A 98 1.59 5.50 -7.08
CA LEU A 98 2.38 6.06 -8.19
C LEU A 98 2.09 5.41 -9.55
N GLY A 99 1.39 4.31 -9.54
CA GLY A 99 1.04 3.54 -10.72
C GLY A 99 2.11 2.55 -11.18
N PRO A 100 1.70 1.49 -11.89
CA PRO A 100 2.59 0.39 -12.30
C PRO A 100 3.59 0.79 -13.40
N ALA A 101 3.28 1.83 -14.18
CA ALA A 101 4.20 2.32 -15.20
C ALA A 101 5.51 2.85 -14.59
N ARG A 102 5.40 3.60 -13.48
CA ARG A 102 6.57 4.10 -12.74
C ARG A 102 7.38 2.97 -12.12
N LEU A 103 6.72 1.92 -11.60
CA LEU A 103 7.44 0.74 -11.12
C LEU A 103 8.27 0.11 -12.23
N ARG A 104 7.68 -0.12 -13.40
CA ARG A 104 8.37 -0.76 -14.54
C ARG A 104 9.62 0.00 -15.01
N SER A 105 9.61 1.33 -14.92
CA SER A 105 10.73 2.18 -15.35
C SER A 105 11.72 2.55 -14.23
N SER A 106 11.49 2.09 -12.98
CA SER A 106 12.27 2.51 -11.82
C SER A 106 13.57 1.72 -11.65
N THR A 107 14.60 2.38 -11.15
CA THR A 107 15.82 1.71 -10.64
C THR A 107 15.49 0.78 -9.47
N MET A 108 14.50 1.16 -8.64
CA MET A 108 14.00 0.33 -7.54
C MET A 108 13.61 -1.07 -8.01
N ARG A 109 12.88 -1.21 -9.13
CA ARG A 109 12.53 -2.51 -9.73
C ARG A 109 13.77 -3.35 -10.02
N THR A 110 14.80 -2.75 -10.59
CA THR A 110 16.05 -3.44 -10.91
C THR A 110 16.71 -3.96 -9.62
N ARG A 111 16.79 -3.13 -8.57
CA ARG A 111 17.37 -3.54 -7.28
C ARG A 111 16.56 -4.66 -6.62
N ILE A 112 15.23 -4.60 -6.66
CA ILE A 112 14.33 -5.65 -6.16
C ILE A 112 14.62 -6.98 -6.87
N ASN A 113 14.66 -7.00 -8.21
CA ASN A 113 14.88 -8.23 -8.97
C ASN A 113 16.29 -8.81 -8.81
N GLN A 114 17.24 -8.00 -8.37
CA GLN A 114 18.60 -8.42 -7.98
C GLN A 114 18.69 -8.81 -6.49
N GLU A 115 17.58 -8.76 -5.73
CA GLU A 115 17.52 -8.98 -4.29
C GLU A 115 18.44 -8.05 -3.46
N ARG A 116 18.76 -6.87 -4.02
CA ARG A 116 19.56 -5.82 -3.36
C ARG A 116 18.61 -4.96 -2.51
N TRP A 117 18.18 -5.54 -1.38
CA TRP A 117 17.05 -5.02 -0.60
C TRP A 117 17.28 -3.63 -0.01
N GLU A 118 18.48 -3.38 0.55
CA GLU A 118 18.83 -2.08 1.13
C GLU A 118 18.83 -0.98 0.07
N GLU A 119 19.38 -1.28 -1.12
CA GLU A 119 19.38 -0.32 -2.22
C GLU A 119 17.97 -0.10 -2.80
N ALA A 120 17.15 -1.15 -2.84
CA ALA A 120 15.75 -1.01 -3.23
C ALA A 120 14.99 -0.05 -2.30
N VAL A 121 15.25 -0.12 -0.99
CA VAL A 121 14.67 0.79 0.01
C VAL A 121 15.17 2.22 -0.20
N GLN A 122 16.45 2.43 -0.48
CA GLN A 122 16.98 3.77 -0.77
C GLN A 122 16.30 4.37 -2.01
N GLU A 123 16.12 3.59 -3.06
CA GLU A 123 15.42 4.02 -4.26
C GLU A 123 13.93 4.30 -3.98
N LEU A 124 13.25 3.49 -3.16
CA LEU A 124 11.86 3.71 -2.75
C LEU A 124 11.70 5.09 -2.09
N LYS A 125 12.59 5.45 -1.15
CA LYS A 125 12.53 6.72 -0.41
C LYS A 125 12.70 7.97 -1.27
N ARG A 126 13.31 7.86 -2.44
CA ARG A 126 13.48 8.98 -3.38
C ARG A 126 12.17 9.47 -4.00
N TRP A 127 11.09 8.66 -3.95
CA TRP A 127 9.79 9.00 -4.54
C TRP A 127 8.91 9.84 -3.61
N ASN A 128 9.43 10.96 -3.15
CA ASN A 128 8.82 11.85 -2.16
C ASN A 128 8.49 13.24 -2.70
N LEU A 129 8.53 13.43 -4.04
CA LEU A 129 8.29 14.70 -4.71
C LEU A 129 6.86 14.80 -5.25
N ALA A 130 6.22 15.96 -5.05
CA ALA A 130 5.02 16.38 -5.78
C ALA A 130 5.29 17.74 -6.42
N ALA A 131 4.99 17.90 -7.71
CA ALA A 131 5.29 19.10 -8.49
C ALA A 131 6.74 19.61 -8.31
N GLY A 132 7.71 18.67 -8.27
CA GLY A 132 9.14 18.97 -8.12
C GLY A 132 9.59 19.34 -6.71
N LYS A 133 8.69 19.33 -5.71
CA LYS A 133 9.02 19.68 -4.32
C LYS A 133 8.83 18.48 -3.40
N VAL A 134 9.73 18.32 -2.43
CA VAL A 134 9.57 17.33 -1.35
C VAL A 134 8.33 17.68 -0.54
N THR A 135 7.45 16.70 -0.33
CA THR A 135 6.25 16.84 0.49
C THR A 135 6.33 15.96 1.72
N LYS A 136 5.97 16.52 2.88
CA LYS A 136 5.97 15.81 4.15
C LYS A 136 5.13 14.51 4.10
N GLY A 137 3.94 14.56 3.48
CA GLY A 137 3.07 13.39 3.36
C GLY A 137 3.71 12.24 2.57
N LEU A 138 4.40 12.56 1.45
CA LEU A 138 5.10 11.52 0.68
C LEU A 138 6.34 11.00 1.41
N VAL A 139 7.10 11.84 2.10
CA VAL A 139 8.22 11.38 2.95
C VAL A 139 7.71 10.36 3.96
N LEU A 140 6.66 10.70 4.69
CA LEU A 140 6.04 9.83 5.69
C LEU A 140 5.55 8.51 5.06
N ARG A 141 4.91 8.57 3.90
CA ARG A 141 4.44 7.37 3.20
C ARG A 141 5.60 6.46 2.80
N ARG A 142 6.66 7.00 2.22
CA ARG A 142 7.87 6.24 1.84
C ARG A 142 8.57 5.61 3.04
N GLU A 143 8.64 6.31 4.18
CA GLU A 143 9.21 5.73 5.40
C GLU A 143 8.38 4.55 5.91
N ALA A 144 7.05 4.63 5.89
CA ALA A 144 6.18 3.52 6.29
C ALA A 144 6.31 2.32 5.35
N GLU A 145 6.33 2.57 4.04
CA GLU A 145 6.54 1.52 3.04
C GLU A 145 7.93 0.88 3.18
N ALA A 146 8.97 1.66 3.44
CA ALA A 146 10.33 1.17 3.69
C ALA A 146 10.39 0.29 4.95
N THR A 147 9.72 0.71 6.02
CA THR A 147 9.63 -0.07 7.25
C THR A 147 8.94 -1.41 7.00
N LEU A 148 7.78 -1.41 6.34
CA LEU A 148 7.08 -2.64 5.97
C LEU A 148 7.95 -3.55 5.09
N PHE A 149 8.67 -2.98 4.11
CA PHE A 149 9.55 -3.72 3.22
C PHE A 149 10.66 -4.48 3.95
N LEU A 150 11.22 -3.88 5.01
CA LEU A 150 12.33 -4.44 5.79
C LEU A 150 11.86 -5.43 6.88
N LEU A 151 10.57 -5.50 7.21
CA LEU A 151 10.06 -6.47 8.15
C LEU A 151 10.36 -7.90 7.67
N SER A 152 11.02 -8.67 8.52
CA SER A 152 11.16 -10.11 8.31
C SER A 152 9.78 -10.78 8.40
N PRO A 153 9.52 -11.88 7.67
CA PRO A 153 8.34 -12.70 7.93
C PRO A 153 8.37 -13.12 9.39
N SER A 154 7.33 -12.80 10.15
CA SER A 154 7.21 -13.34 11.50
C SER A 154 7.19 -14.87 11.38
N ASN A 155 8.17 -15.56 11.96
CA ASN A 155 8.17 -16.99 12.15
C ASN A 155 7.03 -17.32 13.14
N ASN A 156 5.79 -17.35 12.67
CA ASN A 156 4.67 -17.92 13.39
C ASN A 156 4.75 -19.46 13.29
N LYS A 157 5.83 -20.05 13.79
CA LYS A 157 5.76 -21.36 14.44
C LYS A 157 5.39 -21.05 15.90
N ALA A 158 4.11 -20.78 16.14
CA ALA A 158 3.54 -20.89 17.46
C ALA A 158 3.78 -22.32 17.90
N LYS A 159 4.51 -22.51 19.02
CA LYS A 159 4.43 -23.73 19.81
C LYS A 159 2.98 -23.83 20.25
N ASP A 160 2.31 -24.92 19.87
CA ASP A 160 1.05 -25.34 20.48
C ASP A 160 1.23 -25.42 22.00
N SER A 161 0.70 -24.46 22.71
CA SER A 161 0.19 -24.57 24.07
C SER A 161 -0.47 -23.24 24.44
N ASP A 162 -1.77 -23.34 24.75
CA ASP A 162 -2.70 -22.32 25.25
C ASP A 162 -3.59 -21.63 24.22
N VAL A 163 -4.72 -22.29 24.02
CA VAL A 163 -5.94 -21.81 23.41
C VAL A 163 -6.45 -20.61 24.22
N ASN A 164 -6.48 -19.43 23.60
CA ASN A 164 -7.43 -18.38 23.95
C ASN A 164 -7.93 -17.78 22.63
N GLU A 165 -9.17 -18.10 22.31
CA GLU A 165 -9.95 -17.57 21.20
C GLU A 165 -10.14 -16.06 21.41
N ASP A 166 -9.96 -15.28 20.33
CA ASP A 166 -10.12 -13.84 20.18
C ASP A 166 -8.82 -13.02 20.17
N LYS A 167 -8.02 -13.15 19.10
CA LYS A 167 -7.22 -12.04 18.56
C LYS A 167 -6.31 -12.51 17.43
N GLU A 168 -6.53 -11.96 16.25
CA GLU A 168 -5.73 -12.15 15.05
C GLU A 168 -4.21 -11.94 15.28
N PRO A 169 -3.33 -12.89 14.93
CA PRO A 169 -1.88 -12.79 15.18
C PRO A 169 -1.16 -11.75 14.32
N PHE A 170 -1.86 -11.14 13.37
CA PHE A 170 -1.33 -10.25 12.33
C PHE A 170 -1.01 -8.83 12.83
N ASP A 171 -1.52 -8.43 13.99
CA ASP A 171 -1.70 -7.05 14.39
C ASP A 171 -0.50 -6.37 15.10
N LYS A 172 0.34 -7.10 15.82
CA LYS A 172 1.35 -6.46 16.72
C LYS A 172 2.47 -5.70 15.99
N ASN A 173 2.99 -6.23 14.88
CA ASN A 173 4.10 -5.58 14.18
C ASN A 173 3.61 -4.42 13.31
N LEU A 174 2.47 -4.58 12.64
CA LEU A 174 1.87 -3.51 11.85
C LEU A 174 1.32 -2.39 12.76
N ARG A 175 0.72 -2.73 13.91
CA ARG A 175 0.32 -1.75 14.94
C ARG A 175 1.52 -0.99 15.47
N SER A 176 2.65 -1.62 15.72
CA SER A 176 3.86 -0.92 16.17
C SER A 176 4.37 0.07 15.13
N VAL A 177 4.32 -0.28 13.85
CA VAL A 177 4.64 0.61 12.73
C VAL A 177 3.64 1.75 12.64
N LEU A 178 2.34 1.47 12.74
CA LEU A 178 1.29 2.48 12.68
C LEU A 178 1.27 3.37 13.93
N VAL A 179 1.53 2.83 15.12
CA VAL A 179 1.64 3.60 16.39
C VAL A 179 2.90 4.47 16.41
N SER A 180 4.03 3.98 15.92
CA SER A 180 5.23 4.81 15.75
C SER A 180 4.95 5.97 14.79
N TYR A 181 4.14 5.71 13.79
CA TYR A 181 3.68 6.68 12.81
C TYR A 181 2.74 7.73 13.40
N ASP A 182 1.76 7.32 14.22
CA ASP A 182 0.86 8.25 14.92
C ASP A 182 1.63 9.20 15.85
N LYS A 183 2.68 8.72 16.51
CA LYS A 183 3.58 9.58 17.28
C LYS A 183 4.28 10.62 16.42
N ILE A 184 4.80 10.22 15.24
CA ILE A 184 5.50 11.13 14.33
C ILE A 184 4.54 12.19 13.75
N ILE A 185 3.29 11.81 13.43
CA ILE A 185 2.29 12.76 12.91
C ILE A 185 1.82 13.74 13.99
N ARG A 186 1.61 13.29 15.24
CA ARG A 186 1.20 14.17 16.36
C ARG A 186 2.28 15.19 16.73
N VAL A 187 3.56 14.83 16.62
CA VAL A 187 4.67 15.78 16.83
C VAL A 187 4.81 16.77 15.67
N ALA A 188 4.31 16.42 14.51
CA ALA A 188 4.45 17.20 13.29
C ALA A 188 3.26 18.16 12.99
N ASN A 189 2.17 18.03 13.74
CA ASN A 189 1.01 18.91 13.75
C ASN A 189 0.66 19.22 15.22
N PRO A 190 1.32 20.23 15.86
CA PRO A 190 0.96 20.70 17.20
C PRO A 190 -0.41 21.37 17.20
#